data_36270e5620aa11b2f501686ac88236b7
#
_entry.id   36270e5620aa11b2f501686ac88236b7
#
_cell.length_a   1.000
_cell.length_b   1.000
_cell.length_c   1.000
_cell.angle_alpha   90.00
_cell.angle_beta   90.00
_cell.angle_gamma   90.00
#
_symmetry.space_group_name_H-M   'P 1'
#
loop_
_entity.id
_entity.type
_entity.pdbx_description
1 polymer ?
#
loop_
_entity_poly.entity_id
_entity_poly.type
_entity_poly.pdbx_seq_one_letter_code
_entity_poly.pdbx_strand_id
1 'polypeptide(L)'
;MLAALPRVVEEPGMGRVEIFPLATDEPALFALIKHLFETYWQTIFFGTLIQGAAWEVKAPGPPRKIGLLDGYVTVDFGAWHFHICIGETKGVGAAPTPPALARHRRCARAELYRMLNPRNGAPNSWGLRLFNGAGEQQMTVFLPNPFLGDDGRPLRTPRWERLTAWDDLRQRCLNLGPDPADRTGTGFVHA
;
A
#
# COMPACT_ATOMS: atom_id res chain seq x y z
N MET A 1 -1.99 4.45 21.42
CA MET A 1 -0.71 3.72 21.19
C MET A 1 0.23 4.65 20.45
N LEU A 2 1.47 4.79 20.90
CA LEU A 2 2.49 5.51 20.12
C LEU A 2 2.73 4.72 18.81
N ALA A 3 2.66 5.41 17.69
CA ALA A 3 3.01 4.80 16.40
C ALA A 3 4.47 4.30 16.49
N ALA A 4 4.74 3.11 15.97
CA ALA A 4 6.09 2.61 15.91
C ALA A 4 6.95 3.54 15.02
N LEU A 5 8.18 3.79 15.46
CA LEU A 5 9.08 4.69 14.73
C LEU A 5 9.40 4.13 13.34
N PRO A 6 9.57 5.00 12.34
CA PRO A 6 10.07 4.60 11.03
C PRO A 6 11.43 3.89 11.14
N ARG A 7 11.68 2.93 10.25
CA ARG A 7 12.95 2.18 10.21
C ARG A 7 13.40 1.96 8.78
N VAL A 8 14.72 2.02 8.58
CA VAL A 8 15.33 1.65 7.30
C VAL A 8 15.80 0.20 7.37
N VAL A 9 15.45 -0.58 6.36
CA VAL A 9 15.86 -1.97 6.22
C VAL A 9 16.45 -2.21 4.83
N GLU A 10 17.30 -3.22 4.71
CA GLU A 10 17.75 -3.73 3.42
C GLU A 10 16.88 -4.90 3.01
N GLU A 11 16.16 -4.80 1.90
CA GLU A 11 15.28 -5.86 1.40
C GLU A 11 15.87 -6.50 0.13
N PRO A 12 15.98 -7.83 0.06
CA PRO A 12 16.43 -8.52 -1.14
C PRO A 12 15.62 -8.14 -2.38
N GLY A 13 16.28 -7.72 -3.45
CA GLY A 13 15.64 -7.32 -4.70
C GLY A 13 15.04 -5.91 -4.73
N MET A 14 14.87 -5.26 -3.56
CA MET A 14 14.37 -3.89 -3.46
C MET A 14 15.43 -2.89 -2.97
N GLY A 15 16.48 -3.37 -2.28
CA GLY A 15 17.51 -2.52 -1.68
C GLY A 15 17.01 -1.83 -0.41
N ARG A 16 17.42 -0.59 -0.18
CA ARG A 16 17.11 0.16 1.03
C ARG A 16 15.68 0.69 1.00
N VAL A 17 14.91 0.31 2.02
CA VAL A 17 13.50 0.69 2.16
C VAL A 17 13.28 1.32 3.53
N GLU A 18 12.68 2.48 3.57
CA GLU A 18 12.20 3.07 4.81
C GLU A 18 10.73 2.72 5.02
N ILE A 19 10.43 2.14 6.16
CA ILE A 19 9.13 1.56 6.52
C ILE A 19 8.50 2.39 7.62
N PHE A 20 7.24 2.72 7.43
CA PHE A 20 6.37 3.41 8.39
C PHE A 20 5.24 2.46 8.79
N PRO A 21 5.32 1.77 9.95
CA PRO A 21 4.31 0.82 10.39
C PRO A 21 2.96 1.49 10.63
N LEU A 22 1.88 0.81 10.23
CA LEU A 22 0.51 1.26 10.38
C LEU A 22 -0.26 0.40 11.39
N ALA A 23 -1.36 0.94 11.93
CA ALA A 23 -2.32 0.17 12.70
C ALA A 23 -2.95 -0.94 11.85
N THR A 24 -3.18 -2.11 12.46
CA THR A 24 -3.72 -3.31 11.79
C THR A 24 -5.05 -3.77 12.38
N ASP A 25 -5.69 -2.95 13.23
CA ASP A 25 -7.05 -3.20 13.63
C ASP A 25 -8.02 -3.02 12.43
N GLU A 26 -9.09 -3.80 12.43
CA GLU A 26 -10.04 -3.85 11.32
C GLU A 26 -10.63 -2.48 10.97
N PRO A 27 -11.07 -1.63 11.93
CA PRO A 27 -11.57 -0.31 11.59
C PRO A 27 -10.55 0.59 10.92
N ALA A 28 -9.29 0.58 11.38
CA ALA A 28 -8.21 1.40 10.80
C ALA A 28 -7.88 0.95 9.38
N LEU A 29 -7.74 -0.36 9.15
CA LEU A 29 -7.49 -0.91 7.82
C LEU A 29 -8.65 -0.68 6.86
N PHE A 30 -9.90 -0.83 7.33
CA PHE A 30 -11.07 -0.54 6.52
C PHE A 30 -11.12 0.92 6.10
N ALA A 31 -10.90 1.85 7.03
CA ALA A 31 -10.86 3.29 6.74
C ALA A 31 -9.75 3.64 5.75
N LEU A 32 -8.55 3.06 5.91
CA LEU A 32 -7.42 3.25 5.01
C LEU A 32 -7.74 2.78 3.59
N ILE A 33 -8.20 1.53 3.43
CA ILE A 33 -8.50 0.94 2.12
C ILE A 33 -9.65 1.71 1.45
N LYS A 34 -10.71 2.00 2.21
CA LYS A 34 -11.84 2.78 1.70
C LYS A 34 -11.39 4.13 1.18
N HIS A 35 -10.66 4.90 1.99
CA HIS A 35 -10.17 6.22 1.61
C HIS A 35 -9.26 6.16 0.37
N LEU A 36 -8.31 5.21 0.35
CA LEU A 36 -7.36 5.04 -0.75
C LEU A 36 -8.08 4.80 -2.09
N PHE A 37 -9.03 3.87 -2.12
CA PHE A 37 -9.72 3.50 -3.36
C PHE A 37 -10.84 4.47 -3.75
N GLU A 38 -11.50 5.15 -2.81
CA GLU A 38 -12.47 6.20 -3.15
C GLU A 38 -11.80 7.46 -3.67
N THR A 39 -10.62 7.82 -3.13
CA THR A 39 -9.98 9.11 -3.43
C THR A 39 -8.94 9.00 -4.55
N TYR A 40 -8.15 7.93 -4.57
CA TYR A 40 -6.94 7.83 -5.40
C TYR A 40 -7.01 6.73 -6.48
N TRP A 41 -8.14 6.08 -6.70
CA TRP A 41 -8.31 4.98 -7.66
C TRP A 41 -7.74 5.28 -9.05
N GLN A 42 -7.80 6.54 -9.50
CA GLN A 42 -7.32 6.96 -10.84
C GLN A 42 -5.80 6.95 -10.97
N THR A 43 -5.09 7.15 -9.86
CA THR A 43 -3.66 7.48 -9.87
C THR A 43 -2.78 6.38 -9.28
N ILE A 44 -3.37 5.41 -8.60
CA ILE A 44 -2.67 4.27 -8.01
C ILE A 44 -2.66 3.07 -8.95
N PHE A 45 -1.61 2.26 -8.82
CA PHE A 45 -1.58 0.88 -9.27
C PHE A 45 -1.55 -0.04 -8.06
N PHE A 46 -2.13 -1.22 -8.16
CA PHE A 46 -2.16 -2.16 -7.04
C PHE A 46 -2.16 -3.61 -7.52
N GLY A 47 -1.75 -4.50 -6.65
CA GLY A 47 -1.72 -5.92 -6.93
C GLY A 47 -0.91 -6.70 -5.92
N THR A 48 -0.67 -7.97 -6.21
CA THR A 48 0.16 -8.83 -5.39
C THR A 48 1.55 -8.96 -5.97
N LEU A 49 2.55 -8.95 -5.09
CA LEU A 49 3.93 -9.28 -5.39
C LEU A 49 4.23 -10.64 -4.74
N ILE A 50 4.55 -11.62 -5.54
CA ILE A 50 5.03 -12.93 -5.09
C ILE A 50 6.39 -13.20 -5.71
N GLN A 51 7.10 -14.22 -5.23
CA GLN A 51 8.38 -14.60 -5.79
C GLN A 51 8.26 -14.86 -7.31
N GLY A 52 8.92 -14.00 -8.09
CA GLY A 52 8.98 -14.12 -9.56
C GLY A 52 7.79 -13.55 -10.32
N ALA A 53 6.79 -12.92 -9.65
CA ALA A 53 5.68 -12.28 -10.35
C ALA A 53 5.18 -11.02 -9.61
N ALA A 54 4.79 -10.01 -10.39
CA ALA A 54 4.14 -8.80 -9.92
C ALA A 54 2.90 -8.51 -10.78
N TRP A 55 1.80 -8.18 -10.14
CA TRP A 55 0.60 -7.68 -10.81
C TRP A 55 0.43 -6.20 -10.48
N GLU A 56 0.40 -5.37 -11.50
CA GLU A 56 0.13 -3.94 -11.41
C GLU A 56 -1.16 -3.63 -12.16
N VAL A 57 -2.26 -3.56 -11.41
CA VAL A 57 -3.60 -3.34 -11.96
C VAL A 57 -3.99 -1.89 -11.74
N LYS A 58 -4.55 -1.27 -12.76
CA LYS A 58 -5.22 0.03 -12.67
C LYS A 58 -6.72 -0.16 -12.58
N ALA A 59 -7.39 0.59 -11.71
CA ALA A 59 -8.84 0.55 -11.61
C ALA A 59 -9.49 1.05 -12.91
N PRO A 60 -10.55 0.39 -13.43
CA PRO A 60 -11.24 0.80 -14.65
C PRO A 60 -12.13 2.03 -14.46
N GLY A 61 -12.42 2.36 -13.20
CA GLY A 61 -13.30 3.44 -12.79
C GLY A 61 -13.33 3.56 -11.27
N PRO A 62 -14.15 4.47 -10.71
CA PRO A 62 -14.35 4.53 -9.27
C PRO A 62 -14.99 3.23 -8.77
N PRO A 63 -14.71 2.79 -7.54
CA PRO A 63 -15.37 1.63 -6.96
C PRO A 63 -16.89 1.88 -6.85
N ARG A 64 -17.69 0.91 -7.27
CA ARG A 64 -19.14 0.93 -7.11
C ARG A 64 -19.55 0.76 -5.65
N LYS A 65 -18.79 -0.06 -4.94
CA LYS A 65 -19.01 -0.36 -3.52
C LYS A 65 -17.71 -0.77 -2.85
N ILE A 66 -17.54 -0.30 -1.62
CA ILE A 66 -16.54 -0.83 -0.69
C ILE A 66 -17.29 -1.28 0.56
N GLY A 67 -17.15 -2.55 0.91
CA GLY A 67 -17.88 -3.17 2.02
C GLY A 67 -17.01 -4.10 2.84
N LEU A 68 -17.48 -4.39 4.05
CA LEU A 68 -16.84 -5.33 4.97
C LEU A 68 -17.81 -6.46 5.27
N LEU A 69 -17.38 -7.70 5.11
CA LEU A 69 -18.14 -8.90 5.45
C LEU A 69 -17.21 -10.00 5.95
N ASP A 70 -17.49 -10.54 7.13
CA ASP A 70 -16.75 -11.62 7.76
C ASP A 70 -15.22 -11.39 7.76
N GLY A 71 -14.80 -10.18 8.17
CA GLY A 71 -13.40 -9.77 8.22
C GLY A 71 -12.76 -9.46 6.86
N TYR A 72 -13.48 -9.61 5.75
CA TYR A 72 -12.99 -9.27 4.42
C TYR A 72 -13.51 -7.92 3.95
N VAL A 73 -12.62 -7.01 3.60
CA VAL A 73 -12.96 -5.84 2.81
C VAL A 73 -13.07 -6.25 1.36
N THR A 74 -14.17 -5.82 0.71
CA THR A 74 -14.41 -5.98 -0.73
C THR A 74 -14.36 -4.62 -1.38
N VAL A 75 -13.56 -4.48 -2.43
CA VAL A 75 -13.57 -3.31 -3.33
C VAL A 75 -14.10 -3.78 -4.68
N ASP A 76 -15.29 -3.30 -5.04
CA ASP A 76 -16.02 -3.70 -6.23
C ASP A 76 -16.01 -2.58 -7.27
N PHE A 77 -15.45 -2.86 -8.44
CA PHE A 77 -15.43 -1.98 -9.62
C PHE A 77 -16.50 -2.34 -10.66
N GLY A 78 -17.35 -3.31 -10.35
CA GLY A 78 -18.42 -3.78 -11.22
C GLY A 78 -18.00 -4.85 -12.21
N ALA A 79 -16.98 -4.63 -13.03
CA ALA A 79 -16.46 -5.64 -13.95
C ALA A 79 -15.68 -6.74 -13.21
N TRP A 80 -15.07 -6.40 -12.10
CA TRP A 80 -14.34 -7.30 -11.21
C TRP A 80 -14.24 -6.68 -9.81
N HIS A 81 -13.87 -7.47 -8.84
CA HIS A 81 -13.66 -7.06 -7.46
C HIS A 81 -12.53 -7.87 -6.84
N PHE A 82 -12.02 -7.39 -5.71
CA PHE A 82 -11.09 -8.15 -4.89
C PHE A 82 -11.51 -8.13 -3.41
N HIS A 83 -10.99 -9.10 -2.66
CA HIS A 83 -11.19 -9.22 -1.24
C HIS A 83 -9.85 -9.29 -0.52
N ILE A 84 -9.74 -8.58 0.61
CA ILE A 84 -8.58 -8.68 1.52
C ILE A 84 -9.11 -8.95 2.92
N CYS A 85 -8.55 -9.97 3.58
CA CYS A 85 -8.86 -10.28 4.97
C CYS A 85 -8.13 -9.29 5.89
N ILE A 86 -8.89 -8.40 6.53
CA ILE A 86 -8.37 -7.39 7.46
C ILE A 86 -8.86 -7.59 8.90
N GLY A 87 -9.87 -8.41 9.10
CA GLY A 87 -10.51 -8.66 10.37
C GLY A 87 -10.60 -10.14 10.73
N GLU A 88 -11.40 -10.44 11.75
CA GLU A 88 -11.67 -11.81 12.16
C GLU A 88 -12.66 -12.48 11.21
N THR A 89 -12.32 -13.70 10.78
CA THR A 89 -13.19 -14.52 9.94
C THR A 89 -13.84 -15.60 10.79
N LYS A 90 -15.16 -15.63 10.81
CA LYS A 90 -15.96 -16.65 11.53
C LYS A 90 -16.27 -17.84 10.64
N GLY A 91 -16.30 -17.64 9.33
CA GLY A 91 -16.72 -18.62 8.33
C GLY A 91 -18.21 -18.54 8.03
N VAL A 92 -18.63 -19.24 6.98
CA VAL A 92 -20.00 -19.23 6.49
C VAL A 92 -20.71 -20.56 6.81
N GLY A 93 -21.91 -20.48 7.39
CA GLY A 93 -22.76 -21.64 7.63
C GLY A 93 -22.21 -22.63 8.66
N ALA A 94 -22.28 -23.92 8.35
CA ALA A 94 -21.87 -25.01 9.25
C ALA A 94 -20.37 -25.27 9.30
N ALA A 95 -19.55 -24.50 8.55
CA ALA A 95 -18.11 -24.66 8.47
C ALA A 95 -17.40 -23.42 9.07
N PRO A 96 -17.20 -23.36 10.40
CA PRO A 96 -16.48 -22.25 11.03
C PRO A 96 -15.02 -22.22 10.57
N THR A 97 -14.48 -21.04 10.39
CA THR A 97 -13.04 -20.88 10.09
C THR A 97 -12.21 -21.31 11.30
N PRO A 98 -11.31 -22.30 11.18
CA PRO A 98 -10.42 -22.67 12.27
C PRO A 98 -9.58 -21.47 12.75
N PRO A 99 -9.36 -21.29 14.06
CA PRO A 99 -8.64 -20.12 14.58
C PRO A 99 -7.23 -19.91 14.01
N ALA A 100 -6.51 -20.98 13.71
CA ALA A 100 -5.20 -20.91 13.08
C ALA A 100 -5.29 -20.33 11.65
N LEU A 101 -6.29 -20.75 10.88
CA LEU A 101 -6.52 -20.26 9.53
C LEU A 101 -7.02 -18.80 9.54
N ALA A 102 -7.86 -18.42 10.49
CA ALA A 102 -8.30 -17.05 10.66
C ALA A 102 -7.10 -16.10 10.94
N ARG A 103 -6.21 -16.50 11.85
CA ARG A 103 -4.96 -15.76 12.13
C ARG A 103 -4.03 -15.69 10.93
N HIS A 104 -3.89 -16.80 10.18
CA HIS A 104 -3.06 -16.82 8.97
C HIS A 104 -3.56 -15.81 7.93
N ARG A 105 -4.87 -15.80 7.66
CA ARG A 105 -5.49 -14.97 6.61
C ARG A 105 -5.51 -13.48 6.93
N ARG A 106 -5.70 -13.14 8.21
CA ARG A 106 -5.87 -11.77 8.65
C ARG A 106 -4.62 -10.92 8.38
N CYS A 107 -4.82 -9.69 7.94
CA CYS A 107 -3.74 -8.70 7.86
C CYS A 107 -3.12 -8.48 9.23
N ALA A 108 -1.85 -8.83 9.38
CA ALA A 108 -1.10 -8.72 10.62
C ALA A 108 -0.01 -7.64 10.58
N ARG A 109 0.33 -7.16 9.36
CA ARG A 109 1.27 -6.06 9.16
C ARG A 109 0.80 -5.19 8.00
N ALA A 110 0.76 -3.90 8.24
CA ALA A 110 0.47 -2.87 7.25
C ALA A 110 1.53 -1.78 7.36
N GLU A 111 1.98 -1.24 6.24
CA GLU A 111 3.06 -0.26 6.24
C GLU A 111 3.00 0.65 5.02
N LEU A 112 3.19 1.95 5.24
CA LEU A 112 3.67 2.82 4.19
C LEU A 112 5.17 2.58 4.04
N TYR A 113 5.68 2.69 2.82
CA TYR A 113 7.11 2.56 2.57
C TYR A 113 7.59 3.53 1.49
N ARG A 114 8.88 3.88 1.54
CA ARG A 114 9.57 4.54 0.45
C ARG A 114 10.90 3.84 0.18
N MET A 115 11.20 3.63 -1.09
CA MET A 115 12.48 3.10 -1.52
C MET A 115 13.50 4.24 -1.55
N LEU A 116 14.73 3.94 -1.12
CA LEU A 116 15.82 4.91 -1.08
C LEU A 116 16.82 4.61 -2.18
N ASN A 117 17.17 5.63 -2.95
CA ASN A 117 18.20 5.52 -3.98
C ASN A 117 19.53 5.10 -3.34
N PRO A 118 20.18 4.01 -3.82
CA PRO A 118 21.41 3.49 -3.20
C PRO A 118 22.60 4.45 -3.29
N ARG A 119 22.61 5.41 -4.21
CA ARG A 119 23.71 6.34 -4.41
C ARG A 119 23.66 7.55 -3.49
N ASN A 120 22.49 8.10 -3.25
CA ASN A 120 22.34 9.36 -2.50
C ASN A 120 21.36 9.29 -1.32
N GLY A 121 20.69 8.14 -1.11
CA GLY A 121 19.73 7.96 -0.03
C GLY A 121 18.40 8.70 -0.20
N ALA A 122 18.20 9.45 -1.29
CA ALA A 122 16.97 10.16 -1.54
C ALA A 122 15.83 9.19 -1.89
N PRO A 123 14.59 9.45 -1.46
CA PRO A 123 13.44 8.64 -1.86
C PRO A 123 13.19 8.68 -3.37
N ASN A 124 12.84 7.54 -3.95
CA ASN A 124 12.58 7.39 -5.38
C ASN A 124 11.31 6.60 -5.74
N SER A 125 10.66 5.96 -4.75
CA SER A 125 9.39 5.27 -4.94
C SER A 125 8.61 5.22 -3.61
N TRP A 126 7.29 5.24 -3.67
CA TRP A 126 6.39 5.30 -2.50
C TRP A 126 5.25 4.31 -2.66
N GLY A 127 4.85 3.68 -1.57
CA GLY A 127 3.75 2.72 -1.61
C GLY A 127 3.20 2.33 -0.25
N LEU A 128 2.19 1.47 -0.31
CA LEU A 128 1.55 0.81 0.82
C LEU A 128 1.63 -0.69 0.62
N ARG A 129 1.94 -1.45 1.69
CA ARG A 129 1.96 -2.92 1.67
C ARG A 129 1.13 -3.49 2.81
N LEU A 130 0.42 -4.56 2.53
CA LEU A 130 -0.34 -5.35 3.49
C LEU A 130 0.16 -6.79 3.49
N PHE A 131 0.31 -7.38 4.67
CA PHE A 131 0.80 -8.75 4.84
C PHE A 131 -0.09 -9.51 5.81
N ASN A 132 -0.33 -10.79 5.53
CA ASN A 132 -1.13 -11.65 6.37
C ASN A 132 -0.35 -12.16 7.62
N GLY A 133 -0.99 -12.98 8.43
CA GLY A 133 -0.40 -13.52 9.66
C GLY A 133 0.77 -14.48 9.46
N ALA A 134 0.98 -14.99 8.25
CA ALA A 134 2.16 -15.77 7.86
C ALA A 134 3.28 -14.92 7.27
N GLY A 135 3.09 -13.58 7.14
CA GLY A 135 4.06 -12.68 6.53
C GLY A 135 4.02 -12.66 5.00
N GLU A 136 3.03 -13.32 4.39
CA GLU A 136 2.82 -13.29 2.95
C GLU A 136 2.14 -11.99 2.54
N GLN A 137 2.56 -11.43 1.41
CA GLN A 137 2.03 -10.18 0.93
C GLN A 137 0.62 -10.34 0.35
N GLN A 138 -0.35 -9.63 0.93
CA GLN A 138 -1.72 -9.60 0.46
C GLN A 138 -1.92 -8.60 -0.66
N MET A 139 -1.28 -7.43 -0.55
CA MET A 139 -1.38 -6.35 -1.54
C MET A 139 -0.18 -5.41 -1.42
N THR A 140 0.25 -4.90 -2.58
CA THR A 140 1.01 -3.65 -2.70
C THR A 140 0.16 -2.63 -3.44
N VAL A 141 0.20 -1.39 -2.98
CA VAL A 141 -0.31 -0.24 -3.70
C VAL A 141 0.86 0.67 -4.04
N PHE A 142 1.06 0.90 -5.32
CA PHE A 142 2.06 1.83 -5.83
C PHE A 142 1.43 3.22 -5.93
N LEU A 143 1.97 4.15 -5.17
CA LEU A 143 1.51 5.53 -5.18
C LEU A 143 2.12 6.30 -6.35
N PRO A 144 1.48 7.41 -6.79
CA PRO A 144 1.99 8.19 -7.90
C PRO A 144 3.43 8.64 -7.67
N ASN A 145 4.29 8.35 -8.64
CA ASN A 145 5.71 8.65 -8.57
C ASN A 145 6.02 9.99 -9.24
N PRO A 146 6.64 10.98 -8.55
CA PRO A 146 6.95 12.28 -9.11
C PRO A 146 7.95 12.26 -10.26
N PHE A 147 8.71 11.17 -10.41
CA PHE A 147 9.71 11.02 -11.46
C PHE A 147 9.20 10.37 -12.73
N LEU A 148 7.90 9.98 -12.77
CA LEU A 148 7.27 9.33 -13.92
C LEU A 148 6.16 10.21 -14.49
N GLY A 149 6.05 10.24 -15.81
CA GLY A 149 4.92 10.79 -16.53
C GLY A 149 3.68 9.88 -16.44
N ASP A 150 2.57 10.36 -17.01
CA ASP A 150 1.33 9.58 -17.03
C ASP A 150 1.41 8.38 -18.01
N ASP A 151 2.38 8.41 -18.91
CA ASP A 151 2.77 7.33 -19.81
C ASP A 151 3.81 6.36 -19.20
N GLY A 152 4.17 6.53 -17.91
CA GLY A 152 5.17 5.74 -17.21
C GLY A 152 6.63 6.07 -17.57
N ARG A 153 6.87 7.05 -18.45
CA ARG A 153 8.24 7.42 -18.83
C ARG A 153 8.88 8.33 -17.78
N PRO A 154 10.21 8.21 -17.59
CA PRO A 154 10.94 9.10 -16.71
C PRO A 154 10.84 10.58 -17.14
N LEU A 155 10.60 11.42 -16.15
CA LEU A 155 10.56 12.88 -16.33
C LEU A 155 11.94 13.50 -16.10
N ARG A 156 12.26 14.57 -16.82
CA ARG A 156 13.48 15.38 -16.58
C ARG A 156 13.37 16.22 -15.31
N THR A 157 12.16 16.68 -15.00
CA THR A 157 11.87 17.49 -13.81
C THR A 157 10.79 16.79 -13.01
N PRO A 158 11.00 16.58 -11.69
CA PRO A 158 10.02 15.92 -10.85
C PRO A 158 8.71 16.72 -10.74
N ARG A 159 7.58 16.02 -10.72
CA ARG A 159 6.24 16.55 -10.50
C ARG A 159 5.82 16.28 -9.05
N TRP A 160 6.25 17.15 -8.13
CA TRP A 160 6.07 16.94 -6.69
C TRP A 160 4.61 16.89 -6.24
N GLU A 161 3.70 17.46 -7.00
CA GLU A 161 2.25 17.34 -6.76
C GLU A 161 1.75 15.89 -6.80
N ARG A 162 2.49 14.97 -7.40
CA ARG A 162 2.16 13.53 -7.42
C ARG A 162 2.32 12.86 -6.05
N LEU A 163 3.00 13.50 -5.10
CA LEU A 163 3.11 13.01 -3.71
C LEU A 163 1.86 13.31 -2.85
N THR A 164 0.83 13.92 -3.39
CA THR A 164 -0.40 14.25 -2.64
C THR A 164 -0.99 13.04 -1.91
N ALA A 165 -1.06 11.87 -2.58
CA ALA A 165 -1.56 10.65 -1.95
C ALA A 165 -0.65 10.16 -0.82
N TRP A 166 0.66 10.24 -1.00
CA TRP A 166 1.64 9.89 0.03
C TRP A 166 1.53 10.79 1.26
N ASP A 167 1.50 12.10 1.06
CA ASP A 167 1.41 13.08 2.14
C ASP A 167 0.09 12.94 2.92
N ASP A 168 -1.03 12.72 2.21
CA ASP A 168 -2.34 12.51 2.82
C ASP A 168 -2.39 11.22 3.66
N LEU A 169 -1.86 10.11 3.15
CA LEU A 169 -1.82 8.85 3.89
C LEU A 169 -0.91 8.95 5.12
N ARG A 170 0.23 9.62 5.03
CA ARG A 170 1.09 9.90 6.19
C ARG A 170 0.37 10.72 7.24
N GLN A 171 -0.33 11.77 6.82
CA GLN A 171 -1.08 12.62 7.75
C GLN A 171 -2.21 11.84 8.41
N ARG A 172 -3.00 11.07 7.66
CA ARG A 172 -4.15 10.35 8.18
C ARG A 172 -3.79 9.18 9.09
N CYS A 173 -2.81 8.40 8.67
CA CYS A 173 -2.47 7.15 9.37
C CYS A 173 -1.45 7.32 10.49
N LEU A 174 -0.58 8.33 10.39
CA LEU A 174 0.59 8.51 11.27
C LEU A 174 0.61 9.87 11.98
N ASN A 175 -0.27 10.79 11.58
CA ASN A 175 -0.24 12.20 12.00
C ASN A 175 1.10 12.89 11.65
N LEU A 176 1.68 12.53 10.51
CA LEU A 176 2.92 13.08 9.98
C LEU A 176 2.62 13.92 8.74
N GLY A 177 2.99 15.18 8.75
CA GLY A 177 2.89 16.07 7.59
C GLY A 177 3.86 15.70 6.45
N PRO A 178 3.84 16.47 5.35
CA PRO A 178 4.79 16.33 4.24
C PRO A 178 6.23 16.35 4.75
N ASP A 179 7.05 15.43 4.22
CA ASP A 179 8.47 15.34 4.58
C ASP A 179 9.31 16.02 3.48
N PRO A 180 10.12 17.04 3.82
CA PRO A 180 11.03 17.65 2.85
C PRO A 180 11.96 16.65 2.16
N ALA A 181 12.37 15.57 2.85
CA ALA A 181 13.20 14.52 2.29
C ALA A 181 12.58 13.84 1.06
N ASP A 182 11.24 13.75 0.99
CA ASP A 182 10.54 13.18 -0.17
C ASP A 182 10.72 14.00 -1.45
N ARG A 183 11.20 15.24 -1.35
CA ARG A 183 11.35 16.19 -2.47
C ARG A 183 12.82 16.50 -2.79
N THR A 184 13.74 15.62 -2.38
CA THR A 184 15.19 15.78 -2.61
C THR A 184 15.73 14.93 -3.76
N GLY A 185 14.97 13.93 -4.24
CA GLY A 185 15.40 13.03 -5.30
C GLY A 185 15.50 13.70 -6.67
N THR A 186 16.37 13.17 -7.52
CA THR A 186 16.57 13.64 -8.89
C THR A 186 16.03 12.68 -9.95
N GLY A 187 15.29 11.64 -9.53
CA GLY A 187 14.73 10.63 -10.41
C GLY A 187 15.54 9.35 -10.53
N PHE A 188 15.17 8.55 -11.52
CA PHE A 188 15.87 7.31 -11.81
C PHE A 188 17.19 7.62 -12.49
N VAL A 189 18.28 7.12 -11.91
CA VAL A 189 19.57 7.14 -12.59
C VAL A 189 19.54 5.98 -13.58
N HIS A 190 19.35 6.28 -14.86
CA HIS A 190 19.61 5.32 -15.92
C HIS A 190 21.11 5.05 -15.91
N ALA A 191 21.49 3.79 -15.75
CA ALA A 191 22.84 3.32 -15.94
C ALA A 191 23.21 3.39 -17.42
#